data_a05be10268935a7958faf17b2223a0dd
#
_entry.id   a05be10268935a7958faf17b2223a0dd
#
_cell.length_a   1.000
_cell.length_b   1.000
_cell.length_c   1.000
_cell.angle_alpha   90.00
_cell.angle_beta   90.00
_cell.angle_gamma   90.00
#
_symmetry.space_group_name_H-M   'P 1'
#
loop_
_entity.id
_entity.type
_entity.pdbx_description
1 polymer ?
#
loop_
_entity_poly.entity_id
_entity_poly.type
_entity_poly.pdbx_seq_one_letter_code
_entity_poly.pdbx_strand_id
1 'polypeptide(L)'
;MVIPAIAWKVELAGQSIVFAGAFNNDKDVIRNFAKNADALIVEHSIPEVSRGRLRELYALPSELGKVASQADARMLILAGRTNRTRGRESLSRQAIEKSYDGPVLFGNDEECWGL
;
A
#
# COMPACT_ATOMS: atom_id res chain seq x y z
N MET A 1 11.28 18.87 5.48
CA MET A 1 9.89 19.14 5.87
C MET A 1 9.14 17.82 5.96
N VAL A 2 8.52 17.60 7.06
CA VAL A 2 7.69 16.41 7.25
C VAL A 2 6.26 16.76 6.83
N ILE A 3 5.79 16.11 5.78
CA ILE A 3 4.39 16.23 5.39
C ILE A 3 3.65 15.15 6.14
N PRO A 4 2.68 15.50 7.01
CA PRO A 4 1.95 14.48 7.73
C PRO A 4 1.21 13.57 6.75
N ALA A 5 1.43 12.28 6.88
CA ALA A 5 0.69 11.31 6.10
C ALA A 5 -0.76 11.32 6.59
N ILE A 6 -1.69 11.53 5.67
CA ILE A 6 -3.12 11.50 5.98
C ILE A 6 -3.68 10.17 5.50
N ALA A 7 -4.22 9.40 6.42
CA ALA A 7 -4.91 8.16 6.09
C ALA A 7 -6.41 8.35 6.31
N TRP A 8 -7.20 7.76 5.45
CA TRP A 8 -8.66 7.82 5.51
C TRP A 8 -9.21 6.41 5.66
N LYS A 9 -10.18 6.27 6.53
CA LYS A 9 -10.92 5.01 6.68
C LYS A 9 -12.38 5.28 6.36
N VAL A 10 -12.92 4.53 5.42
CA VAL A 10 -14.33 4.58 5.04
C VAL A 10 -14.97 3.26 5.43
N GLU A 11 -16.03 3.33 6.23
CA GLU A 11 -16.81 2.15 6.61
C GLU A 11 -18.19 2.27 5.99
N LEU A 12 -18.59 1.26 5.23
CA LEU A 12 -19.87 1.26 4.54
C LEU A 12 -20.36 -0.18 4.38
N ALA A 13 -21.60 -0.43 4.74
CA ALA A 13 -22.24 -1.74 4.60
C ALA A 13 -21.44 -2.88 5.25
N GLY A 14 -20.83 -2.61 6.41
CA GLY A 14 -20.07 -3.61 7.15
C GLY A 14 -18.65 -3.85 6.60
N GLN A 15 -18.22 -3.08 5.62
CA GLN A 15 -16.90 -3.18 5.04
C GLN A 15 -16.07 -1.93 5.34
N SER A 16 -14.75 -2.09 5.46
CA SER A 16 -13.86 -0.97 5.70
C SER A 16 -12.79 -0.88 4.61
N ILE A 17 -12.57 0.34 4.13
CA ILE A 17 -11.55 0.64 3.14
C ILE A 17 -10.64 1.69 3.73
N VAL A 18 -9.34 1.42 3.72
CA VAL A 18 -8.34 2.35 4.25
C VAL A 18 -7.50 2.88 3.08
N PHE A 19 -7.45 4.19 2.95
CA PHE A 19 -6.63 4.90 1.97
C PHE A 19 -5.43 5.48 2.72
N ALA A 20 -4.25 4.91 2.52
CA ALA A 20 -3.07 5.32 3.27
C ALA A 20 -2.12 6.23 2.48
N GLY A 21 -2.26 6.33 1.17
CA GLY A 21 -1.39 7.16 0.35
C GLY A 21 0.07 6.75 0.43
N ALA A 22 0.96 7.72 0.29
CA ALA A 22 2.40 7.48 0.41
C ALA A 22 2.83 7.67 1.85
N PHE A 23 3.61 6.71 2.37
CA PHE A 23 4.10 6.78 3.75
C PHE A 23 5.43 6.04 3.88
N ASN A 24 6.18 6.36 4.92
CA ASN A 24 7.34 5.59 5.30
C ASN A 24 7.49 5.53 6.83
N ASN A 25 7.57 6.68 7.47
CA ASN A 25 7.86 6.72 8.92
C ASN A 25 6.66 6.37 9.80
N ASP A 26 5.48 6.28 9.19
CA ASP A 26 4.22 6.07 9.91
C ASP A 26 3.70 4.63 9.78
N LYS A 27 4.59 3.67 9.53
CA LYS A 27 4.18 2.28 9.28
C LYS A 27 3.38 1.68 10.43
N ASP A 28 3.78 1.96 11.67
CA ASP A 28 3.06 1.44 12.84
C ASP A 28 1.67 2.07 12.96
N VAL A 29 1.55 3.36 12.68
CA VAL A 29 0.28 4.06 12.70
C VAL A 29 -0.64 3.50 11.62
N ILE A 30 -0.13 3.35 10.40
CA ILE A 30 -0.91 2.81 9.28
C ILE A 30 -1.33 1.37 9.56
N ARG A 31 -0.43 0.55 10.07
CA ARG A 31 -0.74 -0.84 10.42
C ARG A 31 -1.89 -0.93 11.41
N ASN A 32 -1.86 -0.11 12.46
CA ASN A 32 -2.91 -0.11 13.46
C ASN A 32 -4.23 0.46 12.90
N PHE A 33 -4.14 1.50 12.10
CA PHE A 33 -5.30 2.15 11.49
C PHE A 33 -6.00 1.22 10.47
N ALA A 34 -5.22 0.42 9.75
CA ALA A 34 -5.72 -0.47 8.71
C ALA A 34 -6.08 -1.86 9.23
N LYS A 35 -6.04 -2.08 10.53
CA LYS A 35 -6.26 -3.41 11.10
C LYS A 35 -7.61 -3.98 10.69
N ASN A 36 -7.55 -5.18 10.11
CA ASN A 36 -8.72 -5.91 9.61
C ASN A 36 -9.49 -5.19 8.50
N ALA A 37 -8.84 -4.29 7.77
CA ALA A 37 -9.49 -3.62 6.64
C ALA A 37 -9.85 -4.63 5.56
N ASP A 38 -11.00 -4.42 4.91
CA ASP A 38 -11.38 -5.23 3.75
C ASP A 38 -10.51 -4.89 2.53
N ALA A 39 -10.09 -3.63 2.42
CA ALA A 39 -9.13 -3.21 1.41
C ALA A 39 -8.20 -2.16 2.00
N LEU A 40 -6.92 -2.32 1.74
CA LEU A 40 -5.89 -1.32 2.06
C LEU A 40 -5.35 -0.79 0.75
N ILE A 41 -5.53 0.51 0.51
CA ILE A 41 -5.08 1.18 -0.71
C ILE A 41 -3.86 2.02 -0.36
N VAL A 42 -2.74 1.73 -1.01
CA VAL A 42 -1.47 2.42 -0.78
C VAL A 42 -0.91 2.92 -2.10
N GLU A 43 -0.01 3.88 -2.03
CA GLU A 43 0.62 4.42 -3.23
C GLU A 43 1.84 3.58 -3.61
N HIS A 44 1.94 3.23 -4.91
CA HIS A 44 3.09 2.54 -5.48
C HIS A 44 4.12 3.59 -5.92
N SER A 45 4.82 4.16 -4.95
CA SER A 45 5.66 5.34 -5.17
C SER A 45 7.04 5.01 -5.72
N ILE A 46 7.68 3.95 -5.23
CA ILE A 46 9.05 3.58 -5.61
C ILE A 46 9.16 2.08 -5.82
N PRO A 47 10.08 1.64 -6.71
CA PRO A 47 10.33 0.21 -6.89
C PRO A 47 11.17 -0.37 -5.76
N GLU A 48 11.20 -1.69 -5.65
CA GLU A 48 11.90 -2.39 -4.58
C GLU A 48 13.40 -2.11 -4.56
N VAL A 49 13.98 -1.84 -5.71
CA VAL A 49 15.44 -1.58 -5.83
C VAL A 49 15.85 -0.18 -5.42
N SER A 50 14.91 0.66 -5.02
CA SER A 50 15.20 2.06 -4.67
C SER A 50 16.15 2.18 -3.48
N ARG A 51 16.97 3.21 -3.51
CA ARG A 51 17.98 3.48 -2.48
C ARG A 51 18.01 4.95 -2.12
N GLY A 52 18.71 5.28 -1.04
CA GLY A 52 18.98 6.64 -0.65
C GLY A 52 17.72 7.38 -0.20
N ARG A 53 17.57 8.60 -0.66
CA ARG A 53 16.51 9.49 -0.19
C ARG A 53 15.11 8.99 -0.49
N LEU A 54 14.93 8.27 -1.60
CA LEU A 54 13.63 7.70 -1.93
C LEU A 54 13.15 6.72 -0.85
N ARG A 55 14.06 5.92 -0.32
CA ARG A 55 13.73 5.00 0.77
C ARG A 55 13.38 5.70 2.07
N GLU A 56 13.92 6.89 2.27
CA GLU A 56 13.60 7.68 3.47
C GLU A 56 12.21 8.30 3.37
N LEU A 57 11.78 8.62 2.16
CA LEU A 57 10.50 9.31 1.93
C LEU A 57 9.33 8.35 1.70
N TYR A 58 9.59 7.19 1.12
CA TYR A 58 8.52 6.27 0.69
C TYR A 58 8.81 4.85 1.14
N ALA A 59 7.75 4.07 1.34
CA ALA A 59 7.86 2.67 1.68
C ALA A 59 8.15 1.83 0.42
N LEU A 60 9.03 0.85 0.56
CA LEU A 60 9.29 -0.13 -0.49
C LEU A 60 8.11 -1.10 -0.61
N PRO A 61 7.91 -1.74 -1.79
CA PRO A 61 6.88 -2.77 -1.93
C PRO A 61 6.95 -3.85 -0.86
N SER A 62 8.13 -4.33 -0.51
CA SER A 62 8.28 -5.33 0.56
C SER A 62 7.76 -4.81 1.91
N GLU A 63 7.94 -3.54 2.18
CA GLU A 63 7.45 -2.92 3.41
C GLU A 63 5.93 -2.77 3.39
N LEU A 64 5.35 -2.45 2.24
CA LEU A 64 3.90 -2.40 2.06
C LEU A 64 3.28 -3.77 2.31
N GLY A 65 3.92 -4.83 1.82
CA GLY A 65 3.48 -6.20 2.06
C GLY A 65 3.48 -6.56 3.54
N LYS A 66 4.51 -6.15 4.27
CA LYS A 66 4.60 -6.39 5.72
C LYS A 66 3.48 -5.66 6.47
N VAL A 67 3.22 -4.41 6.11
CA VAL A 67 2.15 -3.62 6.74
C VAL A 67 0.80 -4.30 6.49
N ALA A 68 0.52 -4.71 5.26
CA ALA A 68 -0.73 -5.39 4.92
C ALA A 68 -0.90 -6.71 5.69
N SER A 69 0.18 -7.47 5.80
CA SER A 69 0.17 -8.74 6.53
C SER A 69 -0.07 -8.52 8.03
N GLN A 70 0.64 -7.57 8.62
CA GLN A 70 0.51 -7.28 10.06
C GLN A 70 -0.83 -6.66 10.41
N ALA A 71 -1.44 -5.95 9.47
CA ALA A 71 -2.77 -5.37 9.64
C ALA A 71 -3.89 -6.38 9.38
N ASP A 72 -3.59 -7.56 8.86
CA ASP A 72 -4.58 -8.54 8.42
C ASP A 72 -5.55 -7.96 7.41
N ALA A 73 -5.06 -7.14 6.49
CA ALA A 73 -5.87 -6.61 5.41
C ALA A 73 -6.28 -7.73 4.45
N ARG A 74 -7.55 -7.76 4.06
CA ARG A 74 -8.05 -8.79 3.15
C ARG A 74 -7.53 -8.62 1.72
N MET A 75 -7.26 -7.37 1.33
CA MET A 75 -6.84 -7.04 -0.03
C MET A 75 -5.89 -5.86 0.02
N LEU A 76 -4.85 -5.90 -0.78
CA LEU A 76 -3.91 -4.79 -0.92
C LEU A 76 -4.01 -4.25 -2.34
N ILE A 77 -4.25 -2.95 -2.47
CA ILE A 77 -4.36 -2.28 -3.76
C ILE A 77 -3.26 -1.21 -3.83
N LEU A 78 -2.42 -1.30 -4.86
CA LEU A 78 -1.41 -0.29 -5.12
C LEU A 78 -1.91 0.65 -6.20
N ALA A 79 -2.02 1.93 -5.87
CA ALA A 79 -2.52 2.96 -6.76
C ALA A 79 -1.43 4.00 -7.01
N GLY A 80 -1.67 4.94 -7.90
CA GLY A 80 -0.79 6.08 -8.08
C GLY A 80 0.60 5.73 -8.58
N ARG A 81 0.71 4.84 -9.57
CA ARG A 81 2.00 4.49 -10.14
C ARG A 81 2.71 5.73 -10.69
N THR A 82 4.00 5.83 -10.38
CA THR A 82 4.85 6.90 -10.86
C THR A 82 5.65 6.43 -12.07
N ASN A 83 6.42 7.34 -12.67
CA ASN A 83 7.37 6.95 -13.73
C ASN A 83 8.41 5.95 -13.22
N ARG A 84 8.68 5.95 -11.91
CA ARG A 84 9.63 5.02 -11.30
C ARG A 84 9.10 3.60 -11.20
N THR A 85 7.78 3.45 -11.07
CA THR A 85 7.15 2.15 -10.80
C THR A 85 6.42 1.57 -11.99
N ARG A 86 6.17 2.36 -13.01
CA ARG A 86 5.50 1.89 -14.21
C ARG A 86 6.35 0.81 -14.89
N GLY A 87 5.72 -0.31 -15.19
CA GLY A 87 6.41 -1.46 -15.78
C GLY A 87 7.13 -2.35 -14.79
N ARG A 88 7.07 -2.04 -13.49
CA ARG A 88 7.73 -2.81 -12.42
C ARG A 88 6.75 -3.52 -11.52
N GLU A 89 5.51 -3.64 -11.93
CA GLU A 89 4.44 -4.22 -11.12
C GLU A 89 4.73 -5.66 -10.75
N SER A 90 5.26 -6.44 -11.67
CA SER A 90 5.59 -7.85 -11.43
C SER A 90 6.64 -8.00 -10.32
N LEU A 91 7.68 -7.19 -10.35
CA LEU A 91 8.75 -7.22 -9.33
C LEU A 91 8.21 -6.78 -7.97
N SER A 92 7.38 -5.75 -7.95
CA SER A 92 6.75 -5.28 -6.72
C SER A 92 5.82 -6.33 -6.14
N ARG A 93 5.05 -7.02 -6.97
CA ARG A 93 4.18 -8.12 -6.53
C ARG A 93 4.99 -9.22 -5.87
N GLN A 94 6.10 -9.62 -6.47
CA GLN A 94 6.96 -10.65 -5.89
C GLN A 94 7.48 -10.25 -4.52
N ALA A 95 7.88 -8.99 -4.36
CA ALA A 95 8.38 -8.48 -3.08
C ALA A 95 7.28 -8.48 -2.01
N ILE A 96 6.06 -8.11 -2.38
CA ILE A 96 4.91 -8.09 -1.47
C ILE A 96 4.52 -9.51 -1.05
N GLU A 97 4.48 -10.44 -1.99
CA GLU A 97 4.04 -11.82 -1.75
C GLU A 97 4.97 -12.59 -0.81
N LYS A 98 6.18 -12.11 -0.56
CA LYS A 98 7.08 -12.72 0.42
C LYS A 98 6.54 -12.64 1.85
N SER A 99 5.66 -11.67 2.14
CA SER A 99 5.12 -11.47 3.48
C SER A 99 3.61 -11.33 3.53
N TYR A 100 2.93 -11.20 2.40
CA TYR A 100 1.48 -11.00 2.36
C TYR A 100 0.83 -12.06 1.47
N ASP A 101 -0.11 -12.81 2.02
CA ASP A 101 -0.78 -13.92 1.33
C ASP A 101 -2.08 -13.51 0.63
N GLY A 102 -2.57 -12.32 0.90
CA GLY A 102 -3.83 -11.85 0.32
C GLY A 102 -3.69 -11.39 -1.13
N PRO A 103 -4.82 -11.09 -1.78
CA PRO A 103 -4.80 -10.56 -3.15
C PRO A 103 -4.07 -9.22 -3.22
N VAL A 104 -3.26 -9.05 -4.27
CA VAL A 104 -2.54 -7.80 -4.56
C VAL A 104 -3.00 -7.32 -5.92
N LEU A 105 -3.55 -6.12 -5.97
CA LEU A 105 -4.05 -5.52 -7.20
C LEU A 105 -3.32 -4.21 -7.48
N PHE A 106 -3.11 -3.93 -8.76
CA PHE A 106 -2.55 -2.65 -9.21
C PHE A 106 -3.68 -1.85 -9.84
N GLY A 107 -4.05 -0.73 -9.19
CA GLY A 107 -5.14 0.08 -9.63
C GLY A 107 -4.80 0.94 -10.84
N ASN A 108 -5.71 1.01 -11.78
CA ASN A 108 -5.66 1.95 -12.88
C ASN A 108 -6.83 2.92 -12.76
N ASP A 109 -6.72 4.08 -13.39
CA ASP A 109 -7.79 5.04 -13.40
C ASP A 109 -9.07 4.42 -13.98
N GLU A 110 -10.20 4.75 -13.39
CA GLU A 110 -11.53 4.30 -13.83
C GLU A 110 -11.82 2.81 -13.64
N GLU A 111 -10.96 2.08 -12.95
CA GLU A 111 -11.26 0.69 -12.62
C GLU A 111 -12.19 0.59 -11.40
N CYS A 112 -13.03 -0.44 -11.40
CA CYS A 112 -13.90 -0.78 -10.28
C CYS A 112 -13.58 -2.17 -9.77
N TRP A 113 -13.60 -2.35 -8.45
CA TRP A 113 -13.40 -3.66 -7.82
C TRP A 113 -14.55 -3.98 -6.89
N GLY A 114 -14.94 -5.27 -6.86
CA GLY A 114 -15.85 -5.77 -5.84
C GLY A 114 -15.09 -6.13 -4.57
N LEU A 115 -15.67 -5.82 -3.46
CA LEU A 115 -15.11 -6.16 -2.16
C LEU A 115 -15.75 -7.44 -1.58
#